data_3723a9f3d7db298a2a551ea74f32d6d6
#
_entry.id   3723a9f3d7db298a2a551ea74f32d6d6
#
_cell.length_a   1.000
_cell.length_b   1.000
_cell.length_c   1.000
_cell.angle_alpha   90.00
_cell.angle_beta   90.00
_cell.angle_gamma   90.00
#
_symmetry.space_group_name_H-M   'P 1'
#
loop_
_entity.id
_entity.type
_entity.pdbx_description
1 polymer ?
#
loop_
_entity_poly.entity_id
_entity_poly.type
_entity_poly.pdbx_seq_one_letter_code
_entity_poly.pdbx_strand_id
1 'polypeptide(L)'
;VIWSERVGVPIVKQNMGSDPASVAFDTLSSAKANDADVVIIDTAGRLHNKINLMNELTKIKNVMKKVIPDAPHEILLVLDGSTGQNAFEQAKQFTAATEVNALAVTNWTVQPRGVS
;
A
#
# COMPACT_ATOMS: atom_id res chain seq x y z
N VAL A 1 5.12 -14.17 -2.52
CA VAL A 1 5.63 -15.16 -3.50
C VAL A 1 4.65 -16.29 -3.72
N ILE A 2 4.19 -16.94 -2.65
CA ILE A 2 3.25 -18.07 -2.78
C ILE A 2 1.97 -17.66 -3.53
N TRP A 3 1.42 -16.51 -3.22
CA TRP A 3 0.18 -16.03 -3.87
C TRP A 3 0.41 -15.65 -5.33
N SER A 4 1.56 -15.06 -5.66
CA SER A 4 1.86 -14.74 -7.06
C SER A 4 1.98 -16.00 -7.91
N GLU A 5 2.57 -17.05 -7.37
CA GLU A 5 2.65 -18.34 -8.05
C GLU A 5 1.27 -18.97 -8.25
N ARG A 6 0.39 -18.89 -7.23
CA ARG A 6 -0.97 -19.46 -7.31
C ARG A 6 -1.85 -18.80 -8.35
N VAL A 7 -1.74 -17.47 -8.48
CA VAL A 7 -2.58 -16.72 -9.43
C VAL A 7 -1.90 -16.48 -10.77
N GLY A 8 -0.63 -16.87 -10.91
CA GLY A 8 0.10 -16.80 -12.17
C GLY A 8 0.48 -15.38 -12.58
N VAL A 9 0.68 -14.48 -11.63
CA VAL A 9 1.12 -13.12 -11.91
C VAL A 9 2.59 -12.92 -11.56
N PRO A 10 3.32 -12.09 -12.33
CA PRO A 10 4.71 -11.77 -12.00
C PRO A 10 4.83 -11.01 -10.69
N ILE A 11 5.92 -11.25 -9.99
CA ILE A 11 6.25 -10.50 -8.79
C ILE A 11 7.66 -9.92 -8.92
N VAL A 12 7.81 -8.67 -8.49
CA VAL A 12 9.10 -8.00 -8.39
C VAL A 12 9.40 -7.80 -6.91
N LYS A 13 10.50 -8.36 -6.47
CA LYS A 13 10.98 -8.17 -5.10
C LYS A 13 12.49 -8.04 -5.10
N GLN A 14 13.02 -7.39 -4.09
CA GLN A 14 14.45 -7.27 -3.87
C GLN A 14 14.82 -7.84 -2.51
N ASN A 15 16.12 -7.99 -2.27
CA ASN A 15 16.62 -8.51 -1.02
C ASN A 15 16.24 -7.62 0.16
N MET A 16 16.19 -8.23 1.34
CA MET A 16 15.95 -7.52 2.58
C MET A 16 16.94 -6.36 2.73
N GLY A 17 16.46 -5.19 3.12
CA GLY A 17 17.29 -3.98 3.24
C GLY A 17 17.30 -3.10 2.00
N SER A 18 16.70 -3.53 0.89
CA SER A 18 16.55 -2.68 -0.29
C SER A 18 15.61 -1.51 0.00
N ASP A 19 15.87 -0.38 -0.67
CA ASP A 19 15.02 0.80 -0.55
C ASP A 19 13.66 0.54 -1.22
N PRO A 20 12.54 0.62 -0.50
CA PRO A 20 11.22 0.40 -1.07
C PRO A 20 10.89 1.32 -2.25
N ALA A 21 11.36 2.55 -2.24
CA ALA A 21 11.15 3.46 -3.35
C ALA A 21 11.86 2.98 -4.62
N SER A 22 13.05 2.41 -4.48
CA SER A 22 13.78 1.82 -5.62
C SER A 22 13.04 0.61 -6.18
N VAL A 23 12.48 -0.22 -5.31
CA VAL A 23 11.66 -1.38 -5.74
C VAL A 23 10.44 -0.91 -6.51
N ALA A 24 9.75 0.11 -6.02
CA ALA A 24 8.58 0.67 -6.69
C ALA A 24 8.95 1.25 -8.07
N PHE A 25 10.06 1.96 -8.16
CA PHE A 25 10.56 2.51 -9.41
C PHE A 25 10.83 1.40 -10.42
N ASP A 26 11.58 0.38 -10.02
CA ASP A 26 11.94 -0.74 -10.89
C ASP A 26 10.71 -1.52 -11.33
N THR A 27 9.76 -1.73 -10.43
CA THR A 27 8.51 -2.43 -10.73
C THR A 27 7.71 -1.70 -11.79
N LEU A 28 7.53 -0.39 -11.64
CA LEU A 28 6.78 0.40 -12.62
C LEU A 28 7.49 0.49 -13.95
N SER A 29 8.82 0.64 -13.94
CA SER A 29 9.60 0.67 -15.16
C SER A 29 9.47 -0.64 -15.94
N SER A 30 9.55 -1.77 -15.25
CA SER A 30 9.36 -3.10 -15.83
C SER A 30 7.94 -3.28 -16.37
N ALA A 31 6.94 -2.89 -15.58
CA ALA A 31 5.54 -3.01 -15.98
C ALA A 31 5.24 -2.19 -17.24
N LYS A 32 5.78 -0.98 -17.31
CA LYS A 32 5.61 -0.10 -18.46
C LYS A 32 6.27 -0.71 -19.70
N ALA A 33 7.46 -1.27 -19.56
CA ALA A 33 8.16 -1.92 -20.66
C ALA A 33 7.45 -3.17 -21.17
N ASN A 34 6.70 -3.85 -20.31
CA ASN A 34 5.97 -5.08 -20.63
C ASN A 34 4.47 -4.86 -20.89
N ASP A 35 4.02 -3.62 -20.98
CA ASP A 35 2.61 -3.25 -21.21
C ASP A 35 1.64 -3.88 -20.22
N ALA A 36 2.01 -3.90 -18.95
CA ALA A 36 1.12 -4.41 -17.92
C ALA A 36 -0.12 -3.54 -17.77
N ASP A 37 -1.28 -4.16 -17.61
CA ASP A 37 -2.56 -3.44 -17.44
C ASP A 37 -2.73 -2.89 -16.03
N VAL A 38 -2.28 -3.67 -15.03
CA VAL A 38 -2.44 -3.32 -13.61
C VAL A 38 -1.15 -3.64 -12.87
N VAL A 39 -0.74 -2.74 -12.00
CA VAL A 39 0.41 -2.92 -11.10
C VAL A 39 -0.05 -2.70 -9.66
N ILE A 40 0.23 -3.64 -8.79
CA ILE A 40 -0.07 -3.53 -7.36
C ILE A 40 1.25 -3.42 -6.61
N ILE A 41 1.40 -2.35 -5.85
CA ILE A 41 2.58 -2.11 -5.03
C ILE A 41 2.18 -2.25 -3.57
N ASP A 42 2.65 -3.30 -2.93
CA ASP A 42 2.40 -3.59 -1.52
C ASP A 42 3.49 -2.94 -0.68
N THR A 43 3.09 -2.18 0.32
CA THR A 43 4.01 -1.43 1.17
C THR A 43 3.98 -1.95 2.60
N ALA A 44 5.05 -1.64 3.35
CA ALA A 44 5.07 -1.92 4.78
C ALA A 44 3.94 -1.15 5.48
N GLY A 45 3.23 -1.83 6.38
CA GLY A 45 2.10 -1.25 7.08
C GLY A 45 2.29 -1.10 8.58
N ARG A 46 3.50 -1.31 9.10
CA ARG A 46 3.75 -1.26 10.54
C ARG A 46 4.02 0.16 11.01
N LEU A 47 3.31 0.59 12.04
CA LEU A 47 3.42 1.95 12.59
C LEU A 47 4.41 2.10 13.74
N HIS A 48 5.29 1.12 13.99
CA HIS A 48 6.25 1.22 15.09
C HIS A 48 7.22 2.41 14.94
N ASN A 49 7.43 2.89 13.72
CA ASN A 49 8.16 4.14 13.47
C ASN A 49 7.38 4.98 12.44
N LYS A 50 6.36 5.64 12.93
CA LYS A 50 5.36 6.34 12.14
C LYS A 50 5.95 7.41 11.21
N ILE A 51 6.86 8.25 11.72
CA ILE A 51 7.43 9.35 10.93
C ILE A 51 8.20 8.80 9.74
N ASN A 52 9.04 7.79 9.97
CA ASN A 52 9.81 7.16 8.90
C ASN A 52 8.91 6.46 7.89
N LEU A 53 7.85 5.78 8.37
CA LEU A 53 6.90 5.11 7.49
C LEU A 53 6.18 6.13 6.58
N MET A 54 5.72 7.23 7.13
CA MET A 54 5.02 8.26 6.34
C MET A 54 5.94 8.90 5.31
N ASN A 55 7.19 9.19 5.69
CA ASN A 55 8.19 9.72 4.76
C ASN A 55 8.48 8.72 3.64
N GLU A 56 8.58 7.45 3.97
CA GLU A 56 8.82 6.39 3.01
C GLU A 56 7.68 6.26 2.01
N LEU A 57 6.43 6.29 2.48
CA LEU A 57 5.26 6.23 1.61
C LEU A 57 5.20 7.43 0.66
N THR A 58 5.50 8.62 1.15
CA THR A 58 5.57 9.81 0.33
C THR A 58 6.65 9.69 -0.74
N LYS A 59 7.81 9.15 -0.39
CA LYS A 59 8.91 8.92 -1.31
C LYS A 59 8.52 7.92 -2.41
N ILE A 60 7.86 6.82 -2.04
CA ILE A 60 7.36 5.83 -2.98
C ILE A 60 6.41 6.50 -3.99
N LYS A 61 5.45 7.26 -3.48
CA LYS A 61 4.49 7.99 -4.32
C LYS A 61 5.20 8.91 -5.32
N ASN A 62 6.20 9.65 -4.86
CA ASN A 62 6.92 10.60 -5.69
C ASN A 62 7.75 9.92 -6.79
N VAL A 63 8.40 8.78 -6.48
CA VAL A 63 9.17 8.06 -7.51
C VAL A 63 8.27 7.38 -8.53
N MET A 64 7.07 6.97 -8.14
CA MET A 64 6.11 6.41 -9.09
C MET A 64 5.72 7.43 -10.15
N LYS A 65 5.57 8.69 -9.78
CA LYS A 65 5.23 9.77 -10.71
C LYS A 65 6.34 10.06 -11.72
N LYS A 66 7.57 9.69 -11.42
CA LYS A 66 8.69 9.83 -12.37
C LYS A 66 8.58 8.85 -13.53
N VAL A 67 7.97 7.70 -13.30
CA VAL A 67 7.77 6.68 -14.33
C VAL A 67 6.44 6.93 -15.08
N ILE A 68 5.38 7.13 -14.33
CA ILE A 68 4.03 7.37 -14.84
C ILE A 68 3.49 8.62 -14.14
N PRO A 69 3.35 9.76 -14.84
CA PRO A 69 2.98 11.03 -14.22
C PRO A 69 1.67 11.00 -13.43
N ASP A 70 0.72 10.16 -13.84
CA ASP A 70 -0.57 10.02 -13.17
C ASP A 70 -0.57 9.01 -12.01
N ALA A 71 0.54 8.32 -11.78
CA ALA A 71 0.63 7.32 -10.71
C ALA A 71 0.82 7.97 -9.34
N PRO A 72 0.36 7.33 -8.28
CA PRO A 72 -0.53 6.18 -8.31
C PRO A 72 -1.97 6.58 -8.66
N HIS A 73 -2.64 5.77 -9.44
CA HIS A 73 -4.04 6.05 -9.83
C HIS A 73 -4.99 5.80 -8.68
N GLU A 74 -4.67 4.84 -7.82
CA GLU A 74 -5.47 4.50 -6.66
C GLU A 74 -4.55 4.18 -5.49
N ILE A 75 -4.86 4.74 -4.35
CA ILE A 75 -4.16 4.48 -3.10
C ILE A 75 -5.15 3.81 -2.16
N LEU A 76 -4.99 2.50 -1.99
CA LEU A 76 -5.86 1.67 -1.18
C LEU A 76 -5.29 1.50 0.21
N LEU A 77 -6.04 1.91 1.22
CA LEU A 77 -5.70 1.66 2.61
C LEU A 77 -6.45 0.44 3.11
N VAL A 78 -5.71 -0.55 3.59
CA VAL A 78 -6.28 -1.76 4.17
C VAL A 78 -6.16 -1.68 5.68
N LEU A 79 -7.29 -1.77 6.36
CA LEU A 79 -7.37 -1.69 7.81
C LEU A 79 -7.91 -2.98 8.40
N ASP A 80 -7.40 -3.33 9.58
CA ASP A 80 -7.97 -4.43 10.38
C ASP A 80 -9.07 -3.86 11.29
N GLY A 81 -10.32 -4.19 10.98
CA GLY A 81 -11.49 -3.72 11.71
C GLY A 81 -11.55 -4.21 13.17
N SER A 82 -10.81 -5.27 13.50
CA SER A 82 -10.76 -5.76 14.87
C SER A 82 -10.03 -4.82 15.84
N THR A 83 -9.23 -3.89 15.33
CA THR A 83 -8.50 -2.93 16.16
C THR A 83 -9.33 -1.71 16.58
N GLY A 84 -10.53 -1.54 16.04
CA GLY A 84 -11.48 -0.49 16.45
C GLY A 84 -10.92 0.92 16.27
N GLN A 85 -10.80 1.66 17.37
CA GLN A 85 -10.33 3.05 17.34
C GLN A 85 -8.93 3.21 16.76
N ASN A 86 -8.05 2.23 16.95
CA ASN A 86 -6.70 2.27 16.37
C ASN A 86 -6.74 2.26 14.83
N ALA A 87 -7.66 1.50 14.24
CA ALA A 87 -7.83 1.50 12.79
C ALA A 87 -8.26 2.89 12.30
N PHE A 88 -9.16 3.53 12.99
CA PHE A 88 -9.62 4.88 12.66
C PHE A 88 -8.49 5.91 12.70
N GLU A 89 -7.67 5.87 13.75
CA GLU A 89 -6.52 6.76 13.89
C GLU A 89 -5.48 6.50 12.78
N GLN A 90 -5.23 5.25 12.44
CA GLN A 90 -4.36 4.90 11.33
C GLN A 90 -4.87 5.47 10.01
N ALA A 91 -6.16 5.37 9.76
CA ALA A 91 -6.76 5.90 8.54
C ALA A 91 -6.51 7.40 8.39
N LYS A 92 -6.69 8.15 9.46
CA LYS A 92 -6.42 9.59 9.45
C LYS A 92 -4.99 9.90 9.06
N GLN A 93 -4.04 9.18 9.65
CA GLN A 93 -2.62 9.44 9.44
C GLN A 93 -2.17 9.08 8.03
N PHE A 94 -2.60 7.93 7.52
CA PHE A 94 -2.27 7.52 6.16
C PHE A 94 -2.89 8.44 5.13
N THR A 95 -4.13 8.87 5.36
CA THR A 95 -4.81 9.80 4.46
C THR A 95 -4.09 11.14 4.38
N ALA A 96 -3.59 11.64 5.50
CA ALA A 96 -2.84 12.89 5.53
C ALA A 96 -1.52 12.79 4.76
N ALA A 97 -0.87 11.62 4.79
CA ALA A 97 0.44 11.45 4.16
C ALA A 97 0.34 11.11 2.67
N THR A 98 -0.67 10.36 2.25
CA THR A 98 -0.67 9.72 0.92
C THR A 98 -1.92 10.00 0.08
N GLU A 99 -2.85 10.79 0.55
CA GLU A 99 -4.09 11.09 -0.18
C GLU A 99 -4.87 9.82 -0.56
N VAL A 100 -5.11 8.96 0.43
CA VAL A 100 -5.86 7.71 0.23
C VAL A 100 -7.21 7.98 -0.42
N ASN A 101 -7.54 7.22 -1.47
CA ASN A 101 -8.81 7.38 -2.18
C ASN A 101 -9.66 6.10 -2.21
N ALA A 102 -9.20 5.04 -1.58
CA ALA A 102 -9.96 3.80 -1.43
C ALA A 102 -9.65 3.15 -0.08
N LEU A 103 -10.62 2.44 0.46
CA LEU A 103 -10.52 1.84 1.78
C LEU A 103 -11.05 0.41 1.75
N ALA A 104 -10.28 -0.52 2.34
CA ALA A 104 -10.72 -1.89 2.59
C ALA A 104 -10.59 -2.18 4.07
N VAL A 105 -11.63 -2.76 4.67
CA VAL A 105 -11.62 -3.13 6.08
C VAL A 105 -11.76 -4.63 6.20
N THR A 106 -10.77 -5.26 6.83
CA THR A 106 -10.79 -6.69 7.09
C THR A 106 -11.24 -6.97 8.52
N ASN A 107 -11.67 -8.19 8.80
CA ASN A 107 -12.09 -8.61 10.15
C ASN A 107 -13.17 -7.69 10.74
N TRP A 108 -14.02 -7.13 9.90
CA TRP A 108 -15.13 -6.29 10.34
C TRP A 108 -16.25 -7.15 10.87
N THR A 109 -16.63 -6.90 12.12
CA THR A 109 -17.77 -7.57 12.74
C THR A 109 -18.78 -6.52 13.13
N VAL A 110 -20.01 -6.65 12.59
CA VAL A 110 -21.12 -5.78 12.97
C VAL A 110 -21.71 -6.33 14.27
N GLN A 111 -21.65 -5.55 15.33
CA GLN A 111 -22.27 -5.95 16.59
C GLN A 111 -23.75 -5.61 16.59
N PRO A 112 -24.59 -6.46 17.20
CA PRO A 112 -25.99 -6.13 17.38
C PRO A 112 -26.15 -4.83 18.16
N ARG A 113 -27.20 -4.08 17.83
CA ARG A 113 -27.50 -2.82 18.51
C ARG A 113 -27.75 -3.07 20.00
N GLY A 114 -27.12 -2.28 20.87
CA GLY A 114 -27.23 -2.42 22.31
C GLY A 114 -26.16 -3.31 22.94
N VAL A 115 -25.25 -3.87 22.14
CA VAL A 115 -24.07 -4.61 22.61
C VAL A 115 -22.87 -3.70 22.52
N SER A 116 -22.21 -3.46 23.63
CA SER A 116 -21.02 -2.61 23.69
C SER A 116 -19.73 -3.41 23.58
#